data_852027e37b37452b4e8389971d5262c9
#
_entry.id   852027e37b37452b4e8389971d5262c9
#
_cell.length_a   1.000
_cell.length_b   1.000
_cell.length_c   1.000
_cell.angle_alpha   90.00
_cell.angle_beta   90.00
_cell.angle_gamma   90.00
#
_symmetry.space_group_name_H-M   'P 1'
#
loop_
_entity.id
_entity.type
_entity.pdbx_description
1 polymer ?
#
loop_
_entity_poly.entity_id
_entity_poly.type
_entity_poly.pdbx_seq_one_letter_code
_entity_poly.pdbx_strand_id
1 'polypeptide(L)'
;MLYSLLIISLNNNNIKENQLTYCKIKPVLIAFLALTSSIIKGDNRSYVWTYEYKTMERGKAEFEHYLTFKAPKMDSLAGSVTTVHNIEFEFGMNDKFDFSIYQNFEQPADGAFQYSGYKLRARYKLGEKNQYFMDPLLYFEYKGKPDFTKHVLEGKLILAKDYGSFNYAINPVFEIEYEDGEQEREFKYNAGSCYKINELLRIGLEIKGGKNGHYLGPVISHGKDTFWVALG
;
A
#
# COMPACT_ATOMS: atom_id res chain seq x y z
N MET A 1 -0.75 9.84 -16.17
CA MET A 1 -2.11 10.11 -16.67
C MET A 1 -2.81 8.77 -16.80
N LEU A 2 -3.50 8.35 -15.76
CA LEU A 2 -4.24 7.08 -15.73
C LEU A 2 -5.70 7.37 -16.06
N TYR A 3 -6.19 6.83 -17.16
CA TYR A 3 -7.61 6.77 -17.45
C TYR A 3 -8.15 5.44 -16.90
N SER A 4 -8.74 5.46 -15.72
CA SER A 4 -9.64 4.40 -15.31
C SER A 4 -10.98 4.68 -15.99
N LEU A 5 -11.35 3.83 -16.93
CA LEU A 5 -12.64 3.92 -17.61
C LEU A 5 -13.71 3.36 -16.66
N LEU A 6 -14.37 4.24 -15.93
CA LEU A 6 -15.56 3.90 -15.16
C LEU A 6 -16.75 3.91 -16.13
N ILE A 7 -17.19 2.73 -16.60
CA ILE A 7 -18.43 2.60 -17.40
C ILE A 7 -19.58 2.50 -16.41
N ILE A 8 -20.30 3.60 -16.21
CA ILE A 8 -21.60 3.61 -15.55
C ILE A 8 -22.67 3.53 -16.64
N SER A 9 -23.33 2.37 -16.74
CA SER A 9 -24.54 2.20 -17.54
C SER A 9 -25.70 2.84 -16.78
N LEU A 10 -26.16 4.00 -17.20
CA LEU A 10 -27.38 4.64 -16.71
C LEU A 10 -28.52 4.36 -17.68
N ASN A 11 -29.56 3.71 -17.16
CA ASN A 11 -30.79 3.46 -17.86
C ASN A 11 -31.55 4.79 -18.11
N ASN A 12 -31.86 5.03 -19.37
CA ASN A 12 -32.36 6.29 -19.91
C ASN A 12 -33.85 6.51 -19.61
N ASN A 13 -34.22 7.24 -18.58
CA ASN A 13 -35.54 7.86 -18.50
C ASN A 13 -35.60 8.98 -17.43
N ASN A 14 -34.79 10.04 -17.54
CA ASN A 14 -35.01 11.37 -16.93
C ASN A 14 -33.82 12.32 -17.22
N ILE A 15 -33.72 12.77 -18.49
CA ILE A 15 -32.44 13.36 -18.97
C ILE A 15 -32.42 14.90 -18.99
N LYS A 16 -33.45 15.62 -18.63
CA LYS A 16 -33.42 17.09 -18.84
C LYS A 16 -32.90 17.96 -17.69
N GLU A 17 -32.99 17.55 -16.43
CA GLU A 17 -32.50 18.38 -15.32
C GLU A 17 -31.09 18.07 -14.87
N ASN A 18 -30.57 16.87 -15.11
CA ASN A 18 -29.23 16.46 -14.68
C ASN A 18 -28.07 16.94 -15.55
N GLN A 19 -28.32 17.35 -16.79
CA GLN A 19 -27.23 17.77 -17.71
C GLN A 19 -26.57 19.11 -17.30
N LEU A 20 -27.30 20.03 -16.72
CA LEU A 20 -26.75 21.33 -16.28
C LEU A 20 -25.86 21.20 -15.03
N THR A 21 -26.16 20.25 -14.15
CA THR A 21 -25.34 19.95 -12.96
C THR A 21 -24.05 19.20 -13.33
N TYR A 22 -24.13 18.26 -14.27
CA TYR A 22 -22.96 17.51 -14.78
C TYR A 22 -21.96 18.40 -15.52
N CYS A 23 -22.44 19.40 -16.26
CA CYS A 23 -21.57 20.32 -17.01
C CYS A 23 -20.77 21.26 -16.11
N LYS A 24 -21.30 21.58 -14.91
CA LYS A 24 -20.63 22.44 -13.91
C LYS A 24 -19.62 21.68 -13.04
N ILE A 25 -19.82 20.37 -12.83
CA ILE A 25 -18.95 19.55 -11.98
C ILE A 25 -17.64 19.17 -12.73
N LYS A 26 -17.70 18.93 -14.03
CA LYS A 26 -16.52 18.57 -14.84
C LYS A 26 -15.35 19.56 -14.73
N PRO A 27 -15.53 20.88 -14.91
CA PRO A 27 -14.41 21.81 -14.81
C PRO A 27 -13.87 21.94 -13.39
N VAL A 28 -14.72 21.81 -12.36
CA VAL A 28 -14.30 21.85 -10.96
C VAL A 28 -13.49 20.59 -10.61
N LEU A 29 -13.90 19.41 -11.08
CA LEU A 29 -13.17 18.17 -10.88
C LEU A 29 -11.84 18.17 -11.64
N ILE A 30 -11.81 18.70 -12.86
CA ILE A 30 -10.58 18.85 -13.64
C ILE A 30 -9.64 19.86 -12.99
N ALA A 31 -10.16 20.99 -12.49
CA ALA A 31 -9.36 21.99 -11.78
C ALA A 31 -8.83 21.43 -10.44
N PHE A 32 -9.61 20.66 -9.72
CA PHE A 32 -9.17 19.99 -8.49
C PHE A 32 -8.08 18.95 -8.79
N LEU A 33 -8.25 18.12 -9.82
CA LEU A 33 -7.24 17.16 -10.29
C LEU A 33 -5.96 17.87 -10.79
N ALA A 34 -6.09 19.00 -11.47
CA ALA A 34 -4.94 19.78 -11.94
C ALA A 34 -4.19 20.48 -10.79
N LEU A 35 -4.90 20.95 -9.76
CA LEU A 35 -4.30 21.56 -8.58
C LEU A 35 -3.60 20.54 -7.69
N THR A 36 -4.07 19.28 -7.67
CA THR A 36 -3.45 18.21 -6.87
C THR A 36 -2.25 17.57 -7.57
N SER A 37 -2.11 17.71 -8.89
CA SER A 37 -1.04 17.07 -9.65
C SER A 37 0.38 17.53 -9.27
N SER A 38 0.54 18.73 -8.73
CA SER A 38 1.83 19.24 -8.22
C SER A 38 2.18 18.76 -6.80
N ILE A 39 1.22 18.18 -6.09
CA ILE A 39 1.37 17.70 -4.72
C ILE A 39 1.61 16.19 -4.71
N ILE A 40 1.14 15.47 -5.73
CA ILE A 40 1.26 14.02 -5.84
C ILE A 40 2.67 13.65 -6.29
N LYS A 41 3.38 12.93 -5.43
CA LYS A 41 4.70 12.36 -5.71
C LYS A 41 4.79 10.99 -5.04
N GLY A 42 5.08 9.96 -5.82
CA GLY A 42 5.22 8.61 -5.30
C GLY A 42 6.58 8.35 -4.64
N ASP A 43 6.62 7.53 -3.61
CA ASP A 43 7.85 7.09 -2.97
C ASP A 43 8.55 5.93 -3.72
N ASN A 44 7.96 5.45 -4.81
CA ASN A 44 8.47 4.44 -5.73
C ASN A 44 9.10 3.23 -5.03
N ARG A 45 8.27 2.32 -4.55
CA ARG A 45 8.70 1.15 -3.79
C ARG A 45 9.39 0.10 -4.67
N SER A 46 10.43 -0.52 -4.11
CA SER A 46 11.15 -1.62 -4.76
C SER A 46 10.49 -2.98 -4.49
N TYR A 47 9.66 -3.09 -3.45
CA TYR A 47 9.06 -4.32 -2.95
C TYR A 47 7.55 -4.18 -2.81
N VAL A 48 6.87 -5.33 -2.76
CA VAL A 48 5.43 -5.40 -2.50
C VAL A 48 5.13 -5.42 -1.00
N TRP A 49 5.87 -6.22 -0.21
CA TRP A 49 5.62 -6.39 1.23
C TRP A 49 6.69 -5.78 2.12
N THR A 50 7.92 -5.71 1.63
CA THR A 50 9.07 -5.21 2.39
C THR A 50 9.13 -3.68 2.29
N TYR A 51 9.33 -3.01 3.41
CA TYR A 51 9.51 -1.56 3.45
C TYR A 51 10.98 -1.19 3.38
N GLU A 52 11.26 -0.06 2.74
CA GLU A 52 12.58 0.55 2.60
C GLU A 52 12.74 1.74 3.56
N TYR A 53 13.94 2.31 3.64
CA TYR A 53 14.20 3.54 4.40
C TYR A 53 13.67 4.76 3.65
N LYS A 54 12.35 4.86 3.57
CA LYS A 54 11.65 5.94 2.88
C LYS A 54 10.47 6.43 3.70
N THR A 55 10.24 7.73 3.69
CA THR A 55 9.01 8.39 4.11
C THR A 55 8.59 9.36 3.03
N MET A 56 7.31 9.64 2.92
CA MET A 56 6.80 10.65 2.01
C MET A 56 7.43 12.02 2.29
N GLU A 57 7.82 12.74 1.25
CA GLU A 57 8.41 14.07 1.35
C GLU A 57 7.43 15.07 1.96
N ARG A 58 7.94 16.00 2.77
CA ARG A 58 7.14 17.04 3.41
C ARG A 58 6.20 17.76 2.45
N GLY A 59 4.91 17.82 2.81
CA GLY A 59 3.88 18.50 2.04
C GLY A 59 3.48 17.80 0.75
N LYS A 60 3.95 16.57 0.53
CA LYS A 60 3.53 15.70 -0.57
C LYS A 60 2.52 14.70 -0.09
N ALA A 61 1.71 14.20 -1.03
CA ALA A 61 0.77 13.12 -0.80
C ALA A 61 0.88 12.08 -1.91
N GLU A 62 0.55 10.84 -1.59
CA GLU A 62 0.50 9.73 -2.52
C GLU A 62 -0.82 8.99 -2.38
N PHE A 63 -1.28 8.45 -3.49
CA PHE A 63 -2.38 7.49 -3.55
C PHE A 63 -1.82 6.16 -4.03
N GLU A 64 -1.98 5.12 -3.21
CA GLU A 64 -1.59 3.75 -3.57
C GLU A 64 -2.80 2.82 -3.57
N HIS A 65 -2.80 1.86 -4.49
CA HIS A 65 -3.77 0.78 -4.53
C HIS A 65 -3.03 -0.56 -4.57
N TYR A 66 -3.16 -1.32 -3.50
CA TYR A 66 -2.65 -2.69 -3.42
C TYR A 66 -3.75 -3.66 -3.80
N LEU A 67 -3.45 -4.52 -4.76
CA LEU A 67 -4.33 -5.62 -5.16
C LEU A 67 -3.61 -6.94 -4.88
N THR A 68 -4.20 -7.76 -4.01
CA THR A 68 -3.66 -9.08 -3.67
C THR A 68 -4.64 -10.16 -4.08
N PHE A 69 -4.15 -11.15 -4.80
CA PHE A 69 -4.87 -12.37 -5.14
C PHE A 69 -4.45 -13.48 -4.18
N LYS A 70 -5.39 -14.05 -3.44
CA LYS A 70 -5.17 -15.16 -2.52
C LYS A 70 -5.85 -16.40 -3.09
N ALA A 71 -5.06 -17.42 -3.42
CA ALA A 71 -5.56 -18.73 -3.85
C ALA A 71 -5.13 -19.79 -2.83
N PRO A 72 -6.02 -20.73 -2.45
CA PRO A 72 -5.68 -21.80 -1.52
C PRO A 72 -4.68 -22.79 -2.12
N LYS A 73 -4.75 -23.01 -3.45
CA LYS A 73 -3.85 -23.91 -4.20
C LYS A 73 -3.66 -23.38 -5.62
N MET A 74 -2.46 -23.63 -6.20
CA MET A 74 -2.14 -23.21 -7.56
C MET A 74 -2.86 -24.01 -8.66
N ASP A 75 -3.28 -25.21 -8.36
CA ASP A 75 -3.95 -26.13 -9.31
C ASP A 75 -5.47 -25.93 -9.42
N SER A 76 -6.05 -25.05 -8.58
CA SER A 76 -7.48 -24.78 -8.58
C SER A 76 -7.76 -23.26 -8.44
N LEU A 77 -7.29 -22.48 -9.40
CA LEU A 77 -7.47 -21.02 -9.36
C LEU A 77 -8.90 -20.58 -9.72
N ALA A 78 -9.56 -21.30 -10.63
CA ALA A 78 -10.91 -20.93 -11.07
C ALA A 78 -11.93 -21.05 -9.93
N GLY A 79 -12.59 -19.94 -9.60
CA GLY A 79 -13.62 -19.87 -8.56
C GLY A 79 -13.12 -19.98 -7.11
N SER A 80 -11.80 -19.96 -6.88
CA SER A 80 -11.23 -20.09 -5.53
C SER A 80 -10.39 -18.89 -5.08
N VAL A 81 -10.30 -17.87 -5.91
CA VAL A 81 -9.44 -16.69 -5.65
C VAL A 81 -10.23 -15.65 -4.86
N THR A 82 -9.69 -15.29 -3.69
CA THR A 82 -10.11 -14.10 -2.95
C THR A 82 -9.26 -12.90 -3.38
N THR A 83 -9.88 -11.78 -3.70
CA THR A 83 -9.16 -10.52 -3.96
C THR A 83 -9.24 -9.60 -2.76
N VAL A 84 -8.08 -9.00 -2.43
CA VAL A 84 -7.98 -8.00 -1.35
C VAL A 84 -7.47 -6.70 -1.95
N HIS A 85 -8.20 -5.61 -1.69
CA HIS A 85 -7.86 -4.27 -2.12
C HIS A 85 -7.56 -3.40 -0.91
N ASN A 86 -6.37 -2.80 -0.86
CA ASN A 86 -6.05 -1.78 0.12
C ASN A 86 -5.83 -0.47 -0.63
N ILE A 87 -6.65 0.52 -0.34
CA ILE A 87 -6.54 1.87 -0.87
C ILE A 87 -5.90 2.73 0.19
N GLU A 88 -4.75 3.31 -0.12
CA GLU A 88 -3.95 4.12 0.78
C GLU A 88 -3.89 5.57 0.32
N PHE A 89 -3.98 6.48 1.28
CA PHE A 89 -3.59 7.87 1.16
C PHE A 89 -2.46 8.15 2.13
N GLU A 90 -1.29 8.50 1.61
CA GLU A 90 -0.10 8.82 2.39
C GLU A 90 0.19 10.31 2.35
N PHE A 91 0.62 10.87 3.50
CA PHE A 91 0.89 12.30 3.67
C PHE A 91 2.24 12.52 4.34
N GLY A 92 3.14 13.25 3.68
CA GLY A 92 4.42 13.68 4.25
C GLY A 92 4.24 14.86 5.19
N MET A 93 4.38 14.62 6.49
CA MET A 93 4.21 15.64 7.52
C MET A 93 5.49 16.47 7.72
N ASN A 94 6.64 15.84 7.67
CA ASN A 94 7.96 16.46 7.64
C ASN A 94 8.97 15.52 6.99
N ASP A 95 10.25 15.87 6.93
CA ASP A 95 11.29 15.10 6.23
C ASP A 95 11.58 13.72 6.84
N LYS A 96 11.11 13.47 8.07
CA LYS A 96 11.33 12.21 8.81
C LYS A 96 10.05 11.47 9.14
N PHE A 97 8.88 12.10 8.99
CA PHE A 97 7.60 11.56 9.46
C PHE A 97 6.53 11.64 8.41
N ASP A 98 5.86 10.54 8.17
CA ASP A 98 4.63 10.45 7.39
C ASP A 98 3.51 9.72 8.14
N PHE A 99 2.31 9.91 7.63
CA PHE A 99 1.09 9.32 8.12
C PHE A 99 0.24 8.84 6.95
N SER A 100 -0.44 7.70 7.11
CA SER A 100 -1.31 7.15 6.08
C SER A 100 -2.63 6.66 6.65
N ILE A 101 -3.64 6.71 5.79
CA ILE A 101 -4.98 6.17 6.02
C ILE A 101 -5.27 5.13 4.93
N TYR A 102 -5.74 3.95 5.33
CA TYR A 102 -6.16 2.90 4.42
C TYR A 102 -7.64 2.61 4.53
N GLN A 103 -8.23 2.28 3.38
CA GLN A 103 -9.54 1.66 3.28
C GLN A 103 -9.37 0.28 2.63
N ASN A 104 -9.83 -0.76 3.31
CA ASN A 104 -9.63 -2.13 2.89
C ASN A 104 -10.95 -2.73 2.42
N PHE A 105 -10.89 -3.45 1.31
CA PHE A 105 -12.01 -4.18 0.74
C PHE A 105 -11.57 -5.59 0.41
N GLU A 106 -12.50 -6.52 0.43
CA GLU A 106 -12.27 -7.91 0.08
C GLU A 106 -13.42 -8.45 -0.74
N GLN A 107 -13.10 -9.26 -1.73
CA GLN A 107 -14.06 -10.06 -2.46
C GLN A 107 -13.67 -11.54 -2.27
N PRO A 108 -14.36 -12.29 -1.42
CA PRO A 108 -14.21 -13.74 -1.32
C PRO A 108 -14.51 -14.43 -2.65
N ALA A 109 -13.97 -15.64 -2.85
CA ALA A 109 -14.14 -16.41 -4.08
C ALA A 109 -15.61 -16.55 -4.51
N ASP A 110 -16.49 -16.83 -3.54
CA ASP A 110 -17.92 -17.02 -3.76
C ASP A 110 -18.78 -15.90 -3.13
N GLY A 111 -18.19 -14.72 -2.91
CA GLY A 111 -18.82 -13.62 -2.19
C GLY A 111 -18.87 -12.30 -2.95
N ALA A 112 -19.67 -11.38 -2.42
CA ALA A 112 -19.74 -10.01 -2.91
C ALA A 112 -18.50 -9.20 -2.45
N PHE A 113 -18.17 -8.18 -3.23
CA PHE A 113 -17.18 -7.16 -2.84
C PHE A 113 -17.70 -6.41 -1.61
N GLN A 114 -16.91 -6.36 -0.55
CA GLN A 114 -17.31 -5.80 0.74
C GLN A 114 -16.18 -5.00 1.39
N TYR A 115 -16.56 -4.01 2.19
CA TYR A 115 -15.62 -3.26 3.03
C TYR A 115 -15.15 -4.16 4.19
N SER A 116 -13.84 -4.36 4.32
CA SER A 116 -13.25 -5.28 5.30
C SER A 116 -12.57 -4.58 6.48
N GLY A 117 -12.37 -3.25 6.40
CA GLY A 117 -11.79 -2.49 7.51
C GLY A 117 -10.91 -1.34 7.08
N TYR A 118 -10.23 -0.78 8.04
CA TYR A 118 -9.37 0.39 7.86
C TYR A 118 -8.03 0.19 8.57
N LYS A 119 -7.04 1.02 8.18
CA LYS A 119 -5.75 1.10 8.87
C LYS A 119 -5.31 2.56 8.99
N LEU A 120 -4.58 2.84 10.05
CA LEU A 120 -3.84 4.08 10.26
C LEU A 120 -2.37 3.70 10.42
N ARG A 121 -1.48 4.35 9.68
CA ARG A 121 -0.04 4.07 9.71
C ARG A 121 0.74 5.33 10.00
N ALA A 122 1.80 5.20 10.78
CA ALA A 122 2.80 6.24 10.99
C ALA A 122 4.21 5.67 10.79
N ARG A 123 5.09 6.41 10.09
CA ARG A 123 6.50 6.04 9.93
C ARG A 123 7.40 7.18 10.40
N TYR A 124 8.54 6.84 11.01
CA TYR A 124 9.50 7.81 11.51
C TYR A 124 10.95 7.35 11.29
N LYS A 125 11.74 8.13 10.53
CA LYS A 125 13.17 7.91 10.32
C LYS A 125 13.97 8.26 11.57
N LEU A 126 14.79 7.33 12.06
CA LEU A 126 15.60 7.54 13.26
C LEU A 126 16.91 8.30 13.00
N GLY A 127 17.28 8.59 11.75
CA GLY A 127 18.49 9.32 11.42
C GLY A 127 18.45 9.87 10.01
N GLU A 128 19.63 10.12 9.45
CA GLU A 128 19.80 10.48 8.05
C GLU A 128 20.18 9.23 7.23
N LYS A 129 19.89 9.26 5.93
CA LYS A 129 20.26 8.18 5.02
C LYS A 129 21.78 7.99 5.01
N ASN A 130 22.20 6.73 5.09
CA ASN A 130 23.61 6.30 5.14
C ASN A 130 24.35 6.65 6.44
N GLN A 131 23.65 7.05 7.49
CA GLN A 131 24.24 7.32 8.80
C GLN A 131 24.63 6.03 9.53
N TYR A 132 23.90 4.94 9.31
CA TYR A 132 24.10 3.67 10.00
C TYR A 132 24.50 2.56 9.02
N PHE A 133 24.95 1.42 9.56
CA PHE A 133 25.22 0.21 8.76
C PHE A 133 23.96 -0.23 8.00
N MET A 134 22.80 -0.22 8.67
CA MET A 134 21.46 -0.25 8.05
C MET A 134 20.66 0.92 8.63
N ASP A 135 20.03 1.69 7.77
CA ASP A 135 19.32 2.89 8.17
C ASP A 135 17.97 2.50 8.82
N PRO A 136 17.72 2.89 10.08
CA PRO A 136 16.56 2.44 10.84
C PRO A 136 15.37 3.40 10.69
N LEU A 137 14.17 2.83 10.48
CA LEU A 137 12.89 3.54 10.44
C LEU A 137 11.87 2.79 11.30
N LEU A 138 11.18 3.52 12.15
CA LEU A 138 10.07 2.99 12.94
C LEU A 138 8.78 3.05 12.13
N TYR A 139 7.96 2.02 12.29
CA TYR A 139 6.66 1.88 11.68
C TYR A 139 5.65 1.43 12.73
N PHE A 140 4.52 2.11 12.79
CA PHE A 140 3.39 1.77 13.63
C PHE A 140 2.13 1.74 12.79
N GLU A 141 1.31 0.71 12.97
CA GLU A 141 0.04 0.55 12.29
C GLU A 141 -1.04 0.10 13.27
N TYR A 142 -2.20 0.70 13.17
CA TYR A 142 -3.44 0.25 13.80
C TYR A 142 -4.41 -0.20 12.71
N LYS A 143 -4.99 -1.39 12.87
CA LYS A 143 -6.00 -1.94 11.97
C LYS A 143 -7.28 -2.18 12.74
N GLY A 144 -8.42 -1.92 12.11
CA GLY A 144 -9.73 -2.17 12.69
C GLY A 144 -10.70 -2.77 11.68
N LYS A 145 -11.62 -3.63 12.17
CA LYS A 145 -12.81 -4.05 11.42
C LYS A 145 -13.88 -2.95 11.44
N PRO A 146 -14.83 -2.93 10.47
CA PRO A 146 -15.89 -1.92 10.40
C PRO A 146 -16.81 -1.89 11.62
N ASP A 147 -17.01 -3.05 12.25
CA ASP A 147 -17.87 -3.26 13.43
C ASP A 147 -17.15 -3.08 14.77
N PHE A 148 -15.85 -2.73 14.73
CA PHE A 148 -14.99 -2.54 15.90
C PHE A 148 -14.84 -3.79 16.79
N THR A 149 -15.10 -4.99 16.28
CA THR A 149 -14.93 -6.26 17.03
C THR A 149 -13.47 -6.70 17.08
N LYS A 150 -12.65 -6.26 16.10
CA LYS A 150 -11.25 -6.60 16.01
C LYS A 150 -10.37 -5.37 15.91
N HIS A 151 -9.29 -5.36 16.70
CA HIS A 151 -8.27 -4.32 16.71
C HIS A 151 -6.90 -4.97 16.63
N VAL A 152 -6.03 -4.44 15.79
CA VAL A 152 -4.66 -4.94 15.65
C VAL A 152 -3.69 -3.77 15.76
N LEU A 153 -2.70 -3.92 16.63
CA LEU A 153 -1.56 -3.01 16.75
C LEU A 153 -0.32 -3.69 16.19
N GLU A 154 0.31 -3.07 15.22
CA GLU A 154 1.54 -3.56 14.60
C GLU A 154 2.67 -2.56 14.80
N GLY A 155 3.79 -3.03 15.36
CA GLY A 155 5.07 -2.33 15.38
C GLY A 155 6.06 -3.01 14.45
N LYS A 156 6.79 -2.23 13.65
CA LYS A 156 7.79 -2.73 12.72
C LYS A 156 9.05 -1.88 12.81
N LEU A 157 10.20 -2.52 12.86
CA LEU A 157 11.49 -1.87 12.66
C LEU A 157 11.94 -2.14 11.23
N ILE A 158 12.05 -1.10 10.44
CA ILE A 158 12.55 -1.19 9.07
C ILE A 158 14.04 -0.90 9.11
N LEU A 159 14.86 -1.83 8.65
CA LEU A 159 16.30 -1.72 8.49
C LEU A 159 16.61 -1.88 7.01
N ALA A 160 17.08 -0.83 6.36
CA ALA A 160 17.36 -0.88 4.93
C ALA A 160 18.67 -0.18 4.56
N LYS A 161 19.27 -0.61 3.45
CA LYS A 161 20.52 -0.03 2.94
C LYS A 161 20.65 -0.16 1.45
N ASP A 162 21.16 0.90 0.81
CA ASP A 162 21.57 0.89 -0.58
C ASP A 162 23.09 0.67 -0.68
N TYR A 163 23.49 -0.30 -1.51
CA TYR A 163 24.88 -0.55 -1.91
C TYR A 163 24.99 -0.53 -3.44
N GLY A 164 25.41 0.62 -3.98
CA GLY A 164 25.42 0.84 -5.41
C GLY A 164 24.03 0.68 -6.01
N SER A 165 23.84 -0.32 -6.89
CA SER A 165 22.55 -0.63 -7.49
C SER A 165 21.71 -1.61 -6.67
N PHE A 166 22.22 -2.16 -5.57
CA PHE A 166 21.46 -3.07 -4.70
C PHE A 166 20.79 -2.31 -3.56
N ASN A 167 19.57 -2.70 -3.25
CA ASN A 167 18.89 -2.36 -2.01
C ASN A 167 18.66 -3.64 -1.20
N TYR A 168 18.89 -3.59 0.10
CA TYR A 168 18.61 -4.64 1.06
C TYR A 168 17.71 -4.09 2.15
N ALA A 169 16.69 -4.83 2.52
CA ALA A 169 15.79 -4.43 3.60
C ALA A 169 15.35 -5.63 4.44
N ILE A 170 15.24 -5.44 5.76
CA ILE A 170 14.75 -6.40 6.73
C ILE A 170 13.79 -5.68 7.64
N ASN A 171 12.61 -6.26 7.83
CA ASN A 171 11.55 -5.69 8.63
C ASN A 171 11.04 -6.71 9.67
N PRO A 172 11.64 -6.83 10.86
CA PRO A 172 11.01 -7.53 11.98
C PRO A 172 9.73 -6.82 12.40
N VAL A 173 8.69 -7.60 12.64
CA VAL A 173 7.32 -7.12 12.93
C VAL A 173 6.81 -7.79 14.19
N PHE A 174 6.24 -6.99 15.09
CA PHE A 174 5.50 -7.48 16.24
C PHE A 174 4.06 -6.99 16.16
N GLU A 175 3.11 -7.91 16.29
CA GLU A 175 1.68 -7.63 16.19
C GLU A 175 0.96 -8.11 17.43
N ILE A 176 0.01 -7.30 17.89
CA ILE A 176 -0.93 -7.65 18.97
C ILE A 176 -2.33 -7.50 18.39
N GLU A 177 -3.09 -8.57 18.44
CA GLU A 177 -4.47 -8.63 18.00
C GLU A 177 -5.40 -8.75 19.20
N TYR A 178 -6.50 -7.99 19.19
CA TYR A 178 -7.60 -8.07 20.14
C TYR A 178 -8.89 -8.35 19.36
N GLU A 179 -9.52 -9.48 19.66
CA GLU A 179 -10.79 -9.89 19.05
C GLU A 179 -11.62 -10.64 20.09
N ASP A 180 -12.89 -10.25 20.24
CA ASP A 180 -13.88 -10.93 21.15
C ASP A 180 -13.41 -11.10 22.60
N GLY A 181 -12.57 -10.18 23.10
CA GLY A 181 -12.01 -10.22 24.46
C GLY A 181 -10.75 -11.07 24.59
N GLU A 182 -10.30 -11.72 23.53
CA GLU A 182 -9.04 -12.46 23.47
C GLU A 182 -7.91 -11.58 22.93
N GLN A 183 -6.69 -11.87 23.39
CA GLN A 183 -5.48 -11.21 22.91
C GLN A 183 -4.53 -12.24 22.31
N GLU A 184 -4.12 -12.01 21.08
CA GLU A 184 -3.10 -12.79 20.41
C GLU A 184 -1.86 -11.94 20.10
N ARG A 185 -0.67 -12.55 20.17
CA ARG A 185 0.60 -11.91 19.83
C ARG A 185 1.29 -12.72 18.74
N GLU A 186 1.84 -12.02 17.77
CA GLU A 186 2.56 -12.66 16.69
C GLU A 186 3.85 -11.91 16.36
N PHE A 187 4.90 -12.68 16.08
CA PHE A 187 6.12 -12.17 15.47
C PHE A 187 6.14 -12.56 13.99
N LYS A 188 6.34 -11.57 13.13
CA LYS A 188 6.43 -11.71 11.68
C LYS A 188 7.72 -11.08 11.17
N TYR A 189 8.07 -11.37 9.94
CA TYR A 189 9.17 -10.69 9.28
C TYR A 189 8.92 -10.53 7.78
N ASN A 190 9.51 -9.48 7.22
CA ASN A 190 9.70 -9.33 5.78
C ASN A 190 11.17 -9.02 5.53
N ALA A 191 11.72 -9.51 4.42
CA ALA A 191 13.05 -9.13 3.96
C ALA A 191 13.10 -9.17 2.45
N GLY A 192 13.96 -8.34 1.87
CA GLY A 192 14.10 -8.25 0.42
C GLY A 192 15.49 -7.84 -0.01
N SER A 193 15.84 -8.26 -1.23
CA SER A 193 17.00 -7.79 -1.98
C SER A 193 16.57 -7.43 -3.38
N CYS A 194 16.90 -6.22 -3.80
CA CYS A 194 16.46 -5.65 -5.07
C CYS A 194 17.64 -5.04 -5.81
N TYR A 195 17.71 -5.26 -7.13
CA TYR A 195 18.71 -4.68 -8.03
C TYR A 195 18.08 -3.64 -8.95
N LYS A 196 18.61 -2.43 -8.94
CA LYS A 196 18.21 -1.33 -9.81
C LYS A 196 18.90 -1.48 -11.16
N ILE A 197 18.14 -1.91 -12.18
CA ILE A 197 18.64 -2.04 -13.56
C ILE A 197 18.85 -0.67 -14.18
N ASN A 198 17.89 0.24 -13.98
CA ASN A 198 17.95 1.64 -14.39
C ASN A 198 17.03 2.50 -13.50
N GLU A 199 16.84 3.77 -13.84
CA GLU A 199 16.01 4.69 -13.03
C GLU A 199 14.52 4.27 -12.95
N LEU A 200 14.05 3.49 -13.92
CA LEU A 200 12.64 3.09 -14.01
C LEU A 200 12.39 1.64 -13.57
N LEU A 201 13.40 0.79 -13.60
CA LEU A 201 13.20 -0.66 -13.47
C LEU A 201 14.08 -1.24 -12.35
N ARG A 202 13.43 -1.96 -11.44
CA ARG A 202 14.06 -2.76 -10.38
C ARG A 202 13.52 -4.17 -10.42
N ILE A 203 14.38 -5.14 -10.12
CA ILE A 203 14.02 -6.55 -9.98
C ILE A 203 14.60 -7.07 -8.67
N GLY A 204 13.93 -8.01 -8.04
CA GLY A 204 14.42 -8.55 -6.78
C GLY A 204 13.70 -9.80 -6.33
N LEU A 205 14.01 -10.16 -5.10
CA LEU A 205 13.35 -11.23 -4.36
C LEU A 205 12.93 -10.66 -3.00
N GLU A 206 11.78 -11.11 -2.52
CA GLU A 206 11.38 -10.83 -1.15
C GLU A 206 10.81 -12.07 -0.48
N ILE A 207 10.98 -12.12 0.84
CA ILE A 207 10.43 -13.15 1.72
C ILE A 207 9.57 -12.48 2.78
N LYS A 208 8.55 -13.19 3.22
CA LYS A 208 7.78 -12.85 4.42
C LYS A 208 7.43 -14.11 5.17
N GLY A 209 7.26 -14.01 6.48
CA GLY A 209 6.88 -15.15 7.30
C GLY A 209 6.30 -14.76 8.65
N GLY A 210 5.62 -15.72 9.26
CA GLY A 210 4.98 -15.68 10.55
C GLY A 210 4.42 -17.05 10.91
N LYS A 211 3.56 -17.11 11.89
CA LYS A 211 2.93 -18.37 12.35
C LYS A 211 2.16 -19.12 11.24
N ASN A 212 1.63 -18.39 10.27
CA ASN A 212 0.78 -18.94 9.20
C ASN A 212 1.56 -19.39 7.95
N GLY A 213 2.89 -19.36 7.98
CA GLY A 213 3.75 -19.85 6.91
C GLY A 213 4.81 -18.86 6.45
N HIS A 214 5.60 -19.32 5.48
CA HIS A 214 6.69 -18.56 4.89
C HIS A 214 6.52 -18.51 3.39
N TYR A 215 6.74 -17.34 2.81
CA TYR A 215 6.56 -17.06 1.39
C TYR A 215 7.83 -16.45 0.83
N LEU A 216 8.21 -16.89 -0.36
CA LEU A 216 9.30 -16.33 -1.15
C LEU A 216 8.77 -16.05 -2.54
N GLY A 217 9.04 -14.88 -3.07
CA GLY A 217 8.62 -14.51 -4.42
C GLY A 217 9.57 -13.54 -5.11
N PRO A 218 9.57 -13.53 -6.44
CA PRO A 218 10.20 -12.48 -7.21
C PRO A 218 9.42 -11.18 -7.03
N VAL A 219 10.13 -10.05 -7.20
CA VAL A 219 9.50 -8.73 -7.28
C VAL A 219 10.07 -7.96 -8.45
N ILE A 220 9.20 -7.27 -9.15
CA ILE A 220 9.55 -6.31 -10.19
C ILE A 220 8.85 -4.99 -9.89
N SER A 221 9.59 -3.89 -9.91
CA SER A 221 9.06 -2.54 -9.73
C SER A 221 9.44 -1.68 -10.92
N HIS A 222 8.45 -0.97 -11.45
CA HIS A 222 8.63 -0.06 -12.58
C HIS A 222 7.96 1.28 -12.30
N GLY A 223 8.67 2.35 -12.57
CA GLY A 223 8.11 3.71 -12.46
C GLY A 223 9.07 4.70 -11.82
N LYS A 224 8.59 5.93 -11.73
CA LYS A 224 9.35 7.05 -11.17
C LYS A 224 8.38 8.12 -10.66
N ASP A 225 8.77 8.77 -9.58
CA ASP A 225 8.21 9.96 -8.90
C ASP A 225 6.68 10.16 -8.89
N THR A 226 6.01 10.10 -10.06
CA THR A 226 4.57 10.38 -10.18
C THR A 226 3.71 9.16 -10.43
N PHE A 227 4.33 8.06 -10.88
CA PHE A 227 3.64 6.81 -11.15
C PHE A 227 4.60 5.62 -11.08
N TRP A 228 4.22 4.64 -10.31
CA TRP A 228 4.98 3.40 -10.20
C TRP A 228 4.03 2.20 -10.01
N VAL A 229 4.55 1.01 -10.33
CA VAL A 229 3.89 -0.29 -10.13
C VAL A 229 4.91 -1.27 -9.59
N ALA A 230 4.56 -2.02 -8.58
CA ALA A 230 5.32 -3.18 -8.11
C ALA A 230 4.47 -4.45 -8.20
N LEU A 231 5.06 -5.53 -8.68
CA LEU A 231 4.45 -6.85 -8.81
C LEU A 231 5.32 -7.87 -8.08
N GLY A 232 4.70 -8.78 -7.33
CA GLY A 232 5.37 -9.82 -6.57
C GLY A 232 4.46 -10.98 -6.20
#